data_b17017971d822ccd516c11985108db5f
#
_entry.id   b17017971d822ccd516c11985108db5f
#
_cell.length_a   1.000
_cell.length_b   1.000
_cell.length_c   1.000
_cell.angle_alpha   90.00
_cell.angle_beta   90.00
_cell.angle_gamma   90.00
#
_symmetry.space_group_name_H-M   'P 1'
#
loop_
_entity.id
_entity.type
_entity.pdbx_description
1 polymer ?
#
loop_
_entity_poly.entity_id
_entity_poly.type
_entity_poly.pdbx_seq_one_letter_code
_entity_poly.pdbx_strand_id
1 'polypeptide(L)'
;MTADLDIRQVTTADAGELLTLRRAAFVTEAQHYGDPNIPPLTQTLDELVADLQREDVVTLGGWHGPRLVGSIRVLIEDKKATLGRFAVAPDLQGQGFGTRLLLAILPYLPDGIEEVWVFTGRDSVQNIALYAKHGYEHQHDQTAGDLTYAFLRKSLVETPDVHEDDR
;
A
#
# COMPACT_ATOMS: atom_id res chain seq x y z
N MET A 1 -17.15 0.45 -18.51
CA MET A 1 -17.70 0.64 -17.16
C MET A 1 -16.66 0.27 -16.14
N THR A 2 -16.23 1.20 -15.33
CA THR A 2 -15.42 0.90 -14.17
C THR A 2 -16.33 0.24 -13.13
N ALA A 3 -15.94 -0.95 -12.66
CA ALA A 3 -16.66 -1.62 -11.58
C ALA A 3 -16.66 -0.72 -10.34
N ASP A 4 -17.79 -0.66 -9.65
CA ASP A 4 -17.88 0.08 -8.40
C ASP A 4 -17.04 -0.59 -7.32
N LEU A 5 -16.21 0.18 -6.68
CA LEU A 5 -15.39 -0.26 -5.56
C LEU A 5 -15.81 0.53 -4.33
N ASP A 6 -16.34 -0.17 -3.33
CA ASP A 6 -16.62 0.41 -2.03
C ASP A 6 -15.38 0.31 -1.15
N ILE A 7 -14.82 1.46 -0.76
CA ILE A 7 -13.59 1.53 0.02
C ILE A 7 -13.93 1.94 1.46
N ARG A 8 -13.52 1.12 2.42
CA ARG A 8 -13.68 1.38 3.84
C ARG A 8 -12.58 0.71 4.65
N GLN A 9 -12.49 1.06 5.92
CA GLN A 9 -11.53 0.45 6.83
C GLN A 9 -11.90 -1.02 7.08
N VAL A 10 -10.88 -1.88 7.02
CA VAL A 10 -10.99 -3.30 7.37
C VAL A 10 -11.10 -3.44 8.88
N THR A 11 -11.99 -4.29 9.33
CA THR A 11 -12.14 -4.67 10.74
C THR A 11 -11.68 -6.10 10.99
N THR A 12 -11.59 -6.50 12.25
CA THR A 12 -11.21 -7.88 12.61
C THR A 12 -12.20 -8.92 12.09
N ALA A 13 -13.47 -8.53 11.86
CA ALA A 13 -14.46 -9.41 11.22
C ALA A 13 -14.09 -9.78 9.77
N ASP A 14 -13.32 -8.94 9.10
CA ASP A 14 -12.89 -9.15 7.72
C ASP A 14 -11.55 -9.91 7.62
N ALA A 15 -10.92 -10.26 8.75
CA ALA A 15 -9.55 -10.75 8.77
C ALA A 15 -9.35 -12.03 7.95
N GLY A 16 -10.28 -12.98 8.03
CA GLY A 16 -10.18 -14.24 7.27
C GLY A 16 -10.19 -14.02 5.77
N GLU A 17 -11.08 -13.16 5.29
CA GLU A 17 -11.17 -12.82 3.86
C GLU A 17 -9.94 -12.02 3.40
N LEU A 18 -9.46 -11.10 4.24
CA LEU A 18 -8.24 -10.34 3.95
C LEU A 18 -7.01 -11.25 3.85
N LEU A 19 -6.89 -12.22 4.75
CA LEU A 19 -5.80 -13.21 4.70
C LEU A 19 -5.80 -13.97 3.38
N THR A 20 -6.95 -14.44 2.95
CA THR A 20 -7.11 -15.16 1.68
C THR A 20 -6.79 -14.28 0.48
N LEU A 21 -7.27 -13.04 0.48
CA LEU A 21 -6.96 -12.07 -0.57
C LEU A 21 -5.45 -11.82 -0.68
N ARG A 22 -4.79 -11.53 0.43
CA ARG A 22 -3.35 -11.26 0.43
C ARG A 22 -2.53 -12.44 -0.05
N ARG A 23 -2.85 -13.64 0.41
CA ARG A 23 -2.15 -14.86 -0.04
C ARG A 23 -2.30 -15.06 -1.55
N ALA A 24 -3.50 -14.88 -2.09
CA ALA A 24 -3.73 -14.99 -3.53
C ALA A 24 -2.98 -13.91 -4.31
N ALA A 25 -3.03 -12.66 -3.85
CA ALA A 25 -2.44 -11.52 -4.55
C ALA A 25 -0.90 -11.56 -4.56
N PHE A 26 -0.25 -12.09 -3.52
CA PHE A 26 1.20 -12.10 -3.39
C PHE A 26 1.89 -13.35 -3.98
N VAL A 27 1.14 -14.28 -4.55
CA VAL A 27 1.72 -15.47 -5.19
C VAL A 27 2.65 -15.09 -6.35
N THR A 28 2.25 -14.15 -7.19
CA THR A 28 3.07 -13.70 -8.32
C THR A 28 4.38 -13.08 -7.86
N GLU A 29 4.35 -12.27 -6.80
CA GLU A 29 5.56 -11.69 -6.22
C GLU A 29 6.49 -12.77 -5.66
N ALA A 30 5.93 -13.74 -4.93
CA ALA A 30 6.70 -14.87 -4.41
C ALA A 30 7.34 -15.68 -5.53
N GLN A 31 6.65 -15.93 -6.61
CA GLN A 31 7.16 -16.63 -7.78
C GLN A 31 8.28 -15.85 -8.47
N HIS A 32 8.11 -14.53 -8.58
CA HIS A 32 9.11 -13.63 -9.18
C HIS A 32 10.44 -13.68 -8.40
N TYR A 33 10.37 -13.68 -7.07
CA TYR A 33 11.55 -13.73 -6.21
C TYR A 33 12.03 -15.14 -5.88
N GLY A 34 11.32 -16.18 -6.30
CA GLY A 34 11.66 -17.55 -5.99
C GLY A 34 11.59 -17.88 -4.49
N ASP A 35 10.83 -17.13 -3.72
CA ASP A 35 10.68 -17.31 -2.27
C ASP A 35 9.20 -17.54 -1.91
N PRO A 36 8.79 -18.78 -1.59
CA PRO A 36 7.42 -19.07 -1.20
C PRO A 36 7.07 -18.60 0.22
N ASN A 37 8.06 -18.12 0.98
CA ASN A 37 7.91 -17.75 2.39
C ASN A 37 7.99 -16.24 2.64
N ILE A 38 7.64 -15.43 1.65
CA ILE A 38 7.52 -13.98 1.88
C ILE A 38 6.46 -13.69 2.94
N PRO A 39 6.61 -12.62 3.74
CA PRO A 39 5.73 -12.36 4.87
C PRO A 39 4.23 -12.40 4.57
N PRO A 40 3.72 -11.88 3.44
CA PRO A 40 2.29 -11.97 3.14
C PRO A 40 1.76 -13.41 2.99
N LEU A 41 2.61 -14.37 2.68
CA LEU A 41 2.22 -15.78 2.52
C LEU A 41 2.35 -16.60 3.81
N THR A 42 3.09 -16.11 4.80
CA THR A 42 3.36 -16.83 6.05
C THR A 42 2.63 -16.26 7.25
N GLN A 43 2.11 -15.04 7.16
CA GLN A 43 1.35 -14.44 8.24
C GLN A 43 0.14 -15.30 8.59
N THR A 44 -0.02 -15.60 9.89
CA THR A 44 -1.17 -16.35 10.39
C THR A 44 -2.38 -15.45 10.58
N LEU A 45 -3.56 -16.07 10.71
CA LEU A 45 -4.79 -15.32 11.00
C LEU A 45 -4.68 -14.55 12.33
N ASP A 46 -4.12 -15.17 13.37
CA ASP A 46 -3.96 -14.52 14.68
C ASP A 46 -3.03 -13.31 14.58
N GLU A 47 -1.93 -13.43 13.85
CA GLU A 47 -1.02 -12.33 13.60
C GLU A 47 -1.70 -11.18 12.83
N LEU A 48 -2.52 -11.50 11.82
CA LEU A 48 -3.28 -10.51 11.08
C LEU A 48 -4.31 -9.80 11.94
N VAL A 49 -5.05 -10.54 12.77
CA VAL A 49 -6.01 -9.94 13.72
C VAL A 49 -5.29 -8.98 14.67
N ALA A 50 -4.14 -9.38 15.21
CA ALA A 50 -3.35 -8.50 16.07
C ALA A 50 -2.89 -7.23 15.35
N ASP A 51 -2.48 -7.35 14.09
CA ASP A 51 -2.09 -6.20 13.27
C ASP A 51 -3.25 -5.22 13.04
N LEU A 52 -4.44 -5.75 12.75
CA LEU A 52 -5.65 -4.93 12.56
C LEU A 52 -6.07 -4.18 13.84
N GLN A 53 -5.67 -4.66 15.00
CA GLN A 53 -5.97 -4.04 16.31
C GLN A 53 -4.94 -3.00 16.74
N ARG A 54 -3.82 -2.86 16.02
CA ARG A 54 -2.80 -1.87 16.36
C ARG A 54 -3.31 -0.45 16.11
N GLU A 55 -3.01 0.45 17.06
CA GLU A 55 -3.38 1.88 16.95
C GLU A 55 -2.56 2.61 15.89
N ASP A 56 -1.35 2.12 15.59
CA ASP A 56 -0.44 2.71 14.60
C ASP A 56 -0.59 2.14 13.19
N VAL A 57 -1.63 1.33 12.96
CA VAL A 57 -1.90 0.69 11.66
C VAL A 57 -3.31 1.05 11.21
N VAL A 58 -3.41 1.46 9.95
CA VAL A 58 -4.69 1.62 9.23
C VAL A 58 -4.69 0.67 8.04
N THR A 59 -5.72 -0.15 7.92
CA THR A 59 -5.89 -1.03 6.75
C THR A 59 -7.20 -0.69 6.06
N LEU A 60 -7.11 -0.31 4.78
CA LEU A 60 -8.28 -0.12 3.93
C LEU A 60 -8.52 -1.37 3.10
N GLY A 61 -9.79 -1.66 2.90
CA GLY A 61 -10.26 -2.65 1.93
C GLY A 61 -11.11 -2.01 0.86
N GLY A 62 -11.12 -2.65 -0.30
CA GLY A 62 -12.02 -2.33 -1.39
C GLY A 62 -12.91 -3.52 -1.70
N TRP A 63 -14.20 -3.30 -1.70
CA TRP A 63 -15.21 -4.35 -1.97
C TRP A 63 -15.90 -4.10 -3.30
N HIS A 64 -16.02 -5.15 -4.07
CA HIS A 64 -16.91 -5.22 -5.24
C HIS A 64 -18.11 -6.08 -4.85
N GLY A 65 -19.26 -5.44 -4.60
CA GLY A 65 -20.38 -6.12 -3.95
C GLY A 65 -19.96 -6.68 -2.58
N PRO A 66 -20.26 -7.95 -2.29
CA PRO A 66 -19.88 -8.56 -1.01
C PRO A 66 -18.42 -9.03 -0.93
N ARG A 67 -17.68 -8.97 -2.05
CA ARG A 67 -16.34 -9.54 -2.16
C ARG A 67 -15.26 -8.50 -1.88
N LEU A 68 -14.36 -8.80 -0.94
CA LEU A 68 -13.14 -8.03 -0.72
C LEU A 68 -12.15 -8.33 -1.86
N VAL A 69 -11.83 -7.32 -2.66
CA VAL A 69 -11.00 -7.48 -3.87
C VAL A 69 -9.71 -6.68 -3.86
N GLY A 70 -9.53 -5.82 -2.86
CA GLY A 70 -8.30 -5.06 -2.74
C GLY A 70 -8.06 -4.61 -1.31
N SER A 71 -6.81 -4.34 -0.97
CA SER A 71 -6.44 -3.76 0.33
C SER A 71 -5.11 -3.04 0.27
N ILE A 72 -4.92 -2.14 1.21
CA ILE A 72 -3.67 -1.41 1.44
C ILE A 72 -3.50 -1.21 2.95
N ARG A 73 -2.30 -1.41 3.46
CA ARG A 73 -1.94 -1.23 4.86
C ARG A 73 -1.05 -0.02 5.02
N VAL A 74 -1.27 0.73 6.08
CA VAL A 74 -0.44 1.90 6.42
C VAL A 74 0.06 1.76 7.84
N LEU A 75 1.37 1.89 8.02
CA LEU A 75 2.00 2.01 9.33
C LEU A 75 2.29 3.49 9.60
N ILE A 76 1.83 3.99 10.76
CA ILE A 76 2.01 5.36 11.18
C ILE A 76 3.15 5.44 12.20
N GLU A 77 4.16 6.24 11.91
CA GLU A 77 5.30 6.49 12.80
C GLU A 77 5.56 7.99 12.86
N ASP A 78 5.25 8.65 13.97
CA ASP A 78 5.37 10.09 14.12
C ASP A 78 4.62 10.85 13.01
N LYS A 79 5.34 11.55 12.14
CA LYS A 79 4.80 12.33 11.02
C LYS A 79 4.88 11.59 9.70
N LYS A 80 5.18 10.30 9.73
CA LYS A 80 5.42 9.46 8.57
C LYS A 80 4.39 8.34 8.48
N ALA A 81 3.85 8.14 7.29
CA ALA A 81 3.02 7.00 6.95
C ALA A 81 3.74 6.13 5.93
N THR A 82 3.83 4.83 6.19
CA THR A 82 4.43 3.87 5.26
C THR A 82 3.36 2.93 4.73
N LEU A 83 3.15 2.97 3.42
CA LEU A 83 2.22 2.08 2.72
C LEU A 83 2.86 0.72 2.50
N GLY A 84 2.08 -0.32 2.68
CA GLY A 84 2.51 -1.69 2.42
C GLY A 84 1.33 -2.62 2.20
N ARG A 85 1.64 -3.90 1.98
CA ARG A 85 0.62 -4.94 1.76
C ARG A 85 -0.44 -4.55 0.74
N PHE A 86 0.00 -3.92 -0.34
CA PHE A 86 -0.86 -3.50 -1.43
C PHE A 86 -1.30 -4.72 -2.22
N ALA A 87 -2.58 -5.03 -2.21
CA ALA A 87 -3.10 -6.25 -2.81
C ALA A 87 -4.35 -5.96 -3.65
N VAL A 88 -4.43 -6.59 -4.80
CA VAL A 88 -5.62 -6.65 -5.65
C VAL A 88 -5.85 -8.10 -6.05
N ALA A 89 -7.11 -8.54 -6.02
CA ALA A 89 -7.47 -9.91 -6.42
C ALA A 89 -6.91 -10.22 -7.81
N PRO A 90 -6.31 -11.40 -8.02
CA PRO A 90 -5.63 -11.72 -9.27
C PRO A 90 -6.49 -11.60 -10.53
N ASP A 91 -7.78 -11.89 -10.43
CA ASP A 91 -8.74 -11.79 -11.54
C ASP A 91 -9.19 -10.34 -11.85
N LEU A 92 -8.85 -9.37 -10.99
CA LEU A 92 -9.27 -7.98 -11.12
C LEU A 92 -8.09 -7.01 -11.26
N GLN A 93 -6.89 -7.51 -11.47
CA GLN A 93 -5.72 -6.67 -11.74
C GLN A 93 -5.86 -5.97 -13.09
N GLY A 94 -5.25 -4.79 -13.21
CA GLY A 94 -5.28 -4.00 -14.44
C GLY A 94 -6.58 -3.20 -14.66
N GLN A 95 -7.48 -3.14 -13.67
CA GLN A 95 -8.75 -2.39 -13.75
C GLN A 95 -8.74 -1.07 -12.97
N GLY A 96 -7.59 -0.66 -12.46
CA GLY A 96 -7.43 0.60 -11.73
C GLY A 96 -7.81 0.55 -10.26
N PHE A 97 -8.12 -0.61 -9.69
CA PHE A 97 -8.48 -0.75 -8.27
C PHE A 97 -7.32 -0.36 -7.35
N GLY A 98 -6.10 -0.74 -7.73
CA GLY A 98 -4.89 -0.34 -7.00
C GLY A 98 -4.74 1.17 -6.91
N THR A 99 -4.90 1.87 -8.01
CA THR A 99 -4.85 3.33 -8.05
C THR A 99 -5.92 3.96 -7.16
N ARG A 100 -7.14 3.42 -7.16
CA ARG A 100 -8.23 3.92 -6.32
C ARG A 100 -7.92 3.76 -4.83
N LEU A 101 -7.34 2.62 -4.43
CA LEU A 101 -6.90 2.40 -3.06
C LEU A 101 -5.77 3.34 -2.66
N LEU A 102 -4.79 3.53 -3.53
CA LEU A 102 -3.67 4.43 -3.30
C LEU A 102 -4.13 5.86 -3.06
N LEU A 103 -5.10 6.34 -3.83
CA LEU A 103 -5.65 7.69 -3.68
C LEU A 103 -6.57 7.78 -2.46
N ALA A 104 -7.30 6.72 -2.13
CA ALA A 104 -8.26 6.71 -1.04
C ALA A 104 -7.61 6.72 0.34
N ILE A 105 -6.34 6.32 0.47
CA ILE A 105 -5.67 6.23 1.78
C ILE A 105 -5.45 7.59 2.42
N LEU A 106 -5.24 8.64 1.65
CA LEU A 106 -4.85 9.95 2.17
C LEU A 106 -5.84 10.54 3.18
N PRO A 107 -7.18 10.53 2.94
CA PRO A 107 -8.14 11.00 3.93
C PRO A 107 -8.19 10.19 5.23
N TYR A 108 -7.68 8.97 5.23
CA TYR A 108 -7.64 8.11 6.42
C TYR A 108 -6.39 8.31 7.27
N LEU A 109 -5.43 9.09 6.80
CA LEU A 109 -4.22 9.40 7.57
C LEU A 109 -4.57 10.36 8.71
N PRO A 110 -3.93 10.19 9.90
CA PRO A 110 -4.08 11.15 10.99
C PRO A 110 -3.62 12.55 10.60
N ASP A 111 -4.16 13.56 11.28
CA ASP A 111 -3.65 14.92 11.17
C ASP A 111 -2.17 14.95 11.56
N GLY A 112 -1.39 15.79 10.88
CA GLY A 112 0.04 15.97 11.18
C GLY A 112 0.97 15.04 10.43
N ILE A 113 0.48 14.13 9.60
CA ILE A 113 1.34 13.35 8.71
C ILE A 113 1.92 14.27 7.65
N GLU A 114 3.24 14.31 7.55
CA GLU A 114 3.98 15.19 6.63
C GLU A 114 4.50 14.45 5.41
N GLU A 115 4.69 13.14 5.49
CA GLU A 115 5.22 12.33 4.40
C GLU A 115 4.61 10.95 4.33
N VAL A 116 4.45 10.46 3.12
CA VAL A 116 3.98 9.10 2.83
C VAL A 116 5.05 8.37 2.05
N TRP A 117 5.41 7.20 2.54
CA TRP A 117 6.40 6.34 1.92
C TRP A 117 5.75 5.10 1.33
N VAL A 118 6.31 4.65 0.23
CA VAL A 118 5.96 3.39 -0.41
C VAL A 118 7.23 2.71 -0.88
N PHE A 119 7.24 1.40 -0.91
CA PHE A 119 8.37 0.64 -1.45
C PHE A 119 7.87 -0.47 -2.35
N THR A 120 8.70 -0.81 -3.33
CA THR A 120 8.44 -1.90 -4.27
C THR A 120 9.76 -2.48 -4.75
N GLY A 121 9.74 -3.67 -5.32
CA GLY A 121 10.92 -4.23 -5.96
C GLY A 121 11.49 -3.27 -7.00
N ARG A 122 12.81 -3.10 -6.99
CA ARG A 122 13.48 -2.19 -7.92
C ARG A 122 13.17 -2.50 -9.38
N ASP A 123 12.92 -3.77 -9.70
CA ASP A 123 12.62 -4.23 -11.06
C ASP A 123 11.14 -4.06 -11.43
N SER A 124 10.30 -3.65 -10.49
CA SER A 124 8.87 -3.40 -10.73
C SER A 124 8.64 -2.05 -11.41
N VAL A 125 9.00 -1.95 -12.68
CA VAL A 125 8.94 -0.71 -13.47
C VAL A 125 7.51 -0.15 -13.48
N GLN A 126 6.50 -1.00 -13.58
CA GLN A 126 5.10 -0.58 -13.61
C GLN A 126 4.65 0.05 -12.28
N ASN A 127 5.05 -0.54 -11.15
CA ASN A 127 4.71 0.00 -9.84
C ASN A 127 5.43 1.33 -9.59
N ILE A 128 6.71 1.41 -9.92
CA ILE A 128 7.48 2.65 -9.78
C ILE A 128 6.85 3.77 -10.61
N ALA A 129 6.46 3.49 -11.85
CA ALA A 129 5.78 4.45 -12.73
C ALA A 129 4.41 4.89 -12.16
N LEU A 130 3.64 3.95 -11.60
CA LEU A 130 2.37 4.24 -10.95
C LEU A 130 2.54 5.20 -9.78
N TYR A 131 3.49 4.92 -8.90
CA TYR A 131 3.75 5.77 -7.75
C TYR A 131 4.27 7.15 -8.17
N ALA A 132 5.19 7.20 -9.12
CA ALA A 132 5.72 8.47 -9.65
C ALA A 132 4.61 9.34 -10.23
N LYS A 133 3.67 8.76 -10.94
CA LYS A 133 2.49 9.45 -11.49
C LYS A 133 1.66 10.14 -10.40
N HIS A 134 1.64 9.60 -9.19
CA HIS A 134 0.85 10.13 -8.07
C HIS A 134 1.68 10.94 -7.07
N GLY A 135 2.86 11.39 -7.46
CA GLY A 135 3.66 12.33 -6.67
C GLY A 135 4.67 11.68 -5.73
N TYR A 136 4.89 10.38 -5.85
CA TYR A 136 5.92 9.67 -5.10
C TYR A 136 7.24 9.73 -5.86
N GLU A 137 8.28 10.27 -5.22
CA GLU A 137 9.61 10.40 -5.81
C GLU A 137 10.57 9.39 -5.21
N HIS A 138 11.38 8.74 -6.06
CA HIS A 138 12.40 7.82 -5.62
C HIS A 138 13.42 8.52 -4.71
N GLN A 139 13.71 7.93 -3.55
CA GLN A 139 14.64 8.47 -2.57
C GLN A 139 15.92 7.65 -2.48
N HIS A 140 15.78 6.35 -2.31
CA HIS A 140 16.90 5.43 -2.18
C HIS A 140 16.47 4.00 -2.48
N ASP A 141 17.47 3.14 -2.68
CA ASP A 141 17.30 1.70 -2.75
C ASP A 141 17.81 1.05 -1.48
N GLN A 142 17.20 -0.06 -1.09
CA GLN A 142 17.62 -0.84 0.06
C GLN A 142 17.66 -2.31 -0.31
N THR A 143 18.77 -2.96 -0.02
CA THR A 143 18.97 -4.39 -0.32
C THR A 143 18.74 -5.21 0.95
N ALA A 144 17.89 -6.23 0.83
CA ALA A 144 17.66 -7.23 1.86
C ALA A 144 17.86 -8.62 1.25
N GLY A 145 18.98 -9.28 1.59
CA GLY A 145 19.37 -10.53 0.93
C GLY A 145 19.65 -10.33 -0.56
N ASP A 146 18.97 -11.10 -1.39
CA ASP A 146 19.07 -11.00 -2.86
C ASP A 146 18.11 -10.01 -3.48
N LEU A 147 17.29 -9.32 -2.65
CA LEU A 147 16.25 -8.43 -3.10
C LEU A 147 16.66 -6.97 -2.89
N THR A 148 16.43 -6.15 -3.90
CA THR A 148 16.59 -4.70 -3.81
C THR A 148 15.24 -4.04 -3.96
N TYR A 149 14.90 -3.18 -3.01
CA TYR A 149 13.66 -2.41 -3.00
C TYR A 149 13.95 -0.94 -3.29
N ALA A 150 13.11 -0.33 -4.11
CA ALA A 150 13.07 1.12 -4.30
C ALA A 150 12.10 1.74 -3.28
N PHE A 151 12.56 2.77 -2.59
CA PHE A 151 11.77 3.56 -1.64
C PHE A 151 11.42 4.90 -2.26
N LEU A 152 10.13 5.21 -2.29
CA LEU A 152 9.61 6.45 -2.84
C LEU A 152 8.83 7.20 -1.77
N ARG A 153 8.87 8.52 -1.84
CA ARG A 153 8.24 9.41 -0.87
C ARG A 153 7.37 10.46 -1.55
N LYS A 154 6.21 10.71 -0.96
CA LYS A 154 5.36 11.84 -1.27
C LYS A 154 5.34 12.81 -0.08
N SER A 155 5.68 14.07 -0.30
CA SER A 155 5.54 15.12 0.71
C SER A 155 4.09 15.61 0.74
N LEU A 156 3.51 15.70 1.94
CA LEU A 156 2.20 16.30 2.18
C LEU A 156 2.31 17.73 2.69
N VAL A 157 3.53 18.20 2.94
CA VAL A 157 3.79 19.57 3.36
C VAL A 157 3.97 20.41 2.12
N GLU A 158 3.17 21.49 2.00
CA GLU A 158 3.41 22.49 0.97
C GLU A 158 4.76 23.15 1.23
N THR A 159 5.65 23.08 0.23
CA THR A 159 6.82 23.94 0.24
C THR A 159 6.30 25.36 0.21
N PRO A 160 6.65 26.25 1.19
CA PRO A 160 6.26 27.63 1.09
C PRO A 160 6.80 28.17 -0.24
N ASP A 161 5.89 28.74 -1.04
CA ASP A 161 6.27 29.51 -2.21
C ASP A 161 7.27 30.56 -1.74
N VAL A 162 8.53 30.36 -2.08
CA VAL A 162 9.51 31.42 -1.99
C VAL A 162 9.14 32.38 -3.11
N HIS A 163 8.25 33.31 -2.80
CA HIS A 163 8.19 34.52 -3.59
C HIS A 163 9.55 35.20 -3.42
N GLU A 164 10.44 34.95 -4.36
CA GLU A 164 11.53 35.88 -4.57
C GLU A 164 10.88 37.22 -4.86
N ASP A 165 10.84 38.06 -3.85
CA ASP A 165 10.51 39.45 -4.03
C ASP A 165 11.69 40.04 -4.78
N ASP A 166 11.61 40.02 -6.09
CA ASP A 166 12.56 40.73 -6.97
C ASP A 166 12.39 42.22 -6.72
N ARG A 167 13.28 42.73 -5.92
CA ARG A 167 13.52 44.17 -5.88
C ARG A 167 14.95 44.52 -6.32
#